data_6e378be8f04e734f767ff2114692f66a
#
_entry.id   6e378be8f04e734f767ff2114692f66a
#
_cell.length_a   1.000
_cell.length_b   1.000
_cell.length_c   1.000
_cell.angle_alpha   90.00
_cell.angle_beta   90.00
_cell.angle_gamma   90.00
#
_symmetry.space_group_name_H-M   'P 1'
#
loop_
_entity.id
_entity.type
_entity.pdbx_description
1 polymer ?
#
loop_
_entity_poly.entity_id
_entity_poly.type
_entity_poly.pdbx_seq_one_letter_code
_entity_poly.pdbx_strand_id
1 'polypeptide(L)'
;YSIIKNAYYVGINHIETAPSYGDAESLIGNSIKKLAIEENIKEKNWVITSKVLPKGDFDFLKNNFKKSLKNLNREKINNLAIHGLNLKQHLDWVLAGEGKKFISWILEKELVDQVGFSSHGSYSLIKDAINCEIFTFCSLHLHYLDQSKIALAEEAIKKGMGVLAI
;
A
#
# COMPACT_ATOMS: atom_id res chain seq x y z
N TYR A 1 -16.36 -6.07 11.37
CA TYR A 1 -17.14 -4.84 11.50
C TYR A 1 -16.82 -4.08 12.80
N SER A 2 -17.06 -4.68 13.97
CA SER A 2 -16.85 -4.04 15.29
C SER A 2 -15.43 -3.52 15.49
N ILE A 3 -14.41 -4.25 15.04
CA ILE A 3 -13.00 -3.83 15.12
C ILE A 3 -12.78 -2.52 14.35
N ILE A 4 -13.24 -2.45 13.11
CA ILE A 4 -13.07 -1.24 12.25
C ILE A 4 -13.87 -0.07 12.85
N LYS A 5 -15.09 -0.32 13.33
CA LYS A 5 -15.90 0.69 14.03
C LYS A 5 -15.17 1.26 15.26
N ASN A 6 -14.68 0.39 16.14
CA ASN A 6 -13.97 0.82 17.35
C ASN A 6 -12.66 1.55 17.01
N ALA A 7 -11.92 1.08 16.00
CA ALA A 7 -10.71 1.75 15.53
C ALA A 7 -11.00 3.21 15.12
N TYR A 8 -12.07 3.44 14.37
CA TYR A 8 -12.48 4.79 13.97
C TYR A 8 -12.76 5.69 15.17
N TYR A 9 -13.51 5.20 16.16
CA TYR A 9 -13.86 6.00 17.36
C TYR A 9 -12.68 6.33 18.27
N VAL A 10 -11.57 5.59 18.17
CA VAL A 10 -10.31 5.94 18.84
C VAL A 10 -9.34 6.72 17.94
N GLY A 11 -9.82 7.20 16.78
CA GLY A 11 -9.06 8.07 15.88
C GLY A 11 -8.23 7.35 14.82
N ILE A 12 -8.34 6.02 14.68
CA ILE A 12 -7.65 5.24 13.64
C ILE A 12 -8.53 5.22 12.39
N ASN A 13 -8.07 5.85 11.32
CA ASN A 13 -8.77 5.91 10.04
C ASN A 13 -7.93 5.41 8.85
N HIS A 14 -6.71 4.95 9.07
CA HIS A 14 -5.87 4.32 8.05
C HIS A 14 -5.91 2.80 8.21
N ILE A 15 -6.29 2.10 7.14
CA ILE A 15 -6.35 0.65 7.09
C ILE A 15 -5.41 0.16 6.00
N GLU A 16 -4.49 -0.72 6.36
CA GLU A 16 -3.62 -1.43 5.43
C GLU A 16 -4.10 -2.86 5.22
N THR A 17 -4.13 -3.30 3.97
CA THR A 17 -4.53 -4.65 3.56
C THR A 17 -3.73 -5.13 2.34
N ALA A 18 -4.04 -6.31 1.84
CA ALA A 18 -3.50 -6.84 0.59
C ALA A 18 -4.39 -7.98 0.05
N PRO A 19 -4.38 -8.24 -1.27
CA PRO A 19 -5.07 -9.39 -1.85
C PRO A 19 -4.62 -10.73 -1.27
N SER A 20 -3.38 -10.81 -0.78
CA SER A 20 -2.82 -12.02 -0.16
C SER A 20 -3.30 -12.27 1.28
N TYR A 21 -4.09 -11.37 1.86
CA TYR A 21 -4.60 -11.51 3.24
C TYR A 21 -6.00 -12.16 3.27
N GLY A 22 -6.24 -13.15 2.44
CA GLY A 22 -7.51 -13.87 2.35
C GLY A 22 -8.66 -12.93 1.99
N ASP A 23 -9.72 -12.94 2.78
CA ASP A 23 -10.92 -12.13 2.54
C ASP A 23 -10.86 -10.70 3.12
N ALA A 24 -9.68 -10.26 3.60
CA ALA A 24 -9.54 -9.01 4.32
C ALA A 24 -10.05 -7.79 3.52
N GLU A 25 -9.72 -7.69 2.23
CA GLU A 25 -10.22 -6.59 1.40
C GLU A 25 -11.76 -6.52 1.37
N SER A 26 -12.43 -7.67 1.18
CA SER A 26 -13.89 -7.73 1.13
C SER A 26 -14.53 -7.42 2.48
N LEU A 27 -13.93 -7.92 3.56
CA LEU A 27 -14.40 -7.65 4.92
C LEU A 27 -14.26 -6.16 5.28
N ILE A 28 -13.15 -5.53 4.88
CA ILE A 28 -12.91 -4.09 5.07
C ILE A 28 -13.91 -3.28 4.25
N GLY A 29 -14.02 -3.54 2.95
CA GLY A 29 -14.93 -2.82 2.06
C GLY A 29 -16.38 -2.87 2.53
N ASN A 30 -16.86 -4.07 2.89
CA ASN A 30 -18.21 -4.26 3.42
C ASN A 30 -18.42 -3.57 4.77
N SER A 31 -17.42 -3.59 5.66
CA SER A 31 -17.50 -2.93 6.96
C SER A 31 -17.58 -1.41 6.82
N ILE A 32 -16.76 -0.81 5.95
CA ILE A 32 -16.77 0.63 5.72
C ILE A 32 -18.11 1.06 5.12
N LYS A 33 -18.62 0.32 4.12
CA LYS A 33 -19.93 0.59 3.53
C LYS A 33 -21.05 0.51 4.57
N LYS A 34 -21.01 -0.50 5.43
CA LYS A 34 -21.99 -0.65 6.52
C LYS A 34 -21.89 0.52 7.52
N LEU A 35 -20.68 0.95 7.90
CA LEU A 35 -20.47 2.10 8.78
C LEU A 35 -20.96 3.40 8.17
N ALA A 36 -20.87 3.57 6.86
CA ALA A 36 -21.42 4.74 6.17
C ALA A 36 -22.95 4.81 6.29
N ILE A 37 -23.62 3.67 6.24
CA ILE A 37 -25.08 3.57 6.34
C ILE A 37 -25.56 3.69 7.81
N GLU A 38 -24.97 2.94 8.71
CA GLU A 38 -25.47 2.80 10.10
C GLU A 38 -24.99 3.91 11.03
N GLU A 39 -23.75 4.42 10.80
CA GLU A 39 -23.10 5.37 11.71
C GLU A 39 -22.81 6.73 11.04
N ASN A 40 -23.23 6.91 9.79
CA ASN A 40 -22.93 8.11 8.99
C ASN A 40 -21.41 8.43 8.90
N ILE A 41 -20.55 7.40 9.05
CA ILE A 41 -19.09 7.53 8.88
C ILE A 41 -18.78 7.45 7.40
N LYS A 42 -18.54 8.60 6.78
CA LYS A 42 -18.34 8.68 5.31
C LYS A 42 -17.14 7.87 4.86
N GLU A 43 -17.29 7.19 3.73
CA GLU A 43 -16.22 6.36 3.14
C GLU A 43 -14.93 7.14 2.88
N LYS A 44 -15.04 8.43 2.52
CA LYS A 44 -13.90 9.33 2.31
C LYS A 44 -13.06 9.62 3.56
N ASN A 45 -13.57 9.32 4.75
CA ASN A 45 -12.84 9.50 6.00
C ASN A 45 -11.79 8.41 6.21
N TRP A 46 -11.80 7.35 5.39
CA TRP A 46 -10.88 6.24 5.49
C TRP A 46 -9.74 6.37 4.47
N VAL A 47 -8.53 6.22 4.94
CA VAL A 47 -7.32 6.04 4.12
C VAL A 47 -7.10 4.55 3.94
N ILE A 48 -7.11 4.08 2.71
CA ILE A 48 -6.92 2.67 2.38
C ILE A 48 -5.60 2.46 1.64
N THR A 49 -4.79 1.58 2.19
CA THR A 49 -3.59 1.04 1.53
C THR A 49 -3.83 -0.42 1.17
N SER A 50 -3.74 -0.75 -0.12
CA SER A 50 -3.65 -2.15 -0.57
C SER A 50 -2.32 -2.39 -1.28
N LYS A 51 -2.09 -3.61 -1.76
CA LYS A 51 -0.78 -4.00 -2.29
C LYS A 51 -0.91 -4.82 -3.57
N VAL A 52 0.16 -4.82 -4.38
CA VAL A 52 0.34 -5.74 -5.51
C VAL A 52 1.69 -6.43 -5.41
N LEU A 53 1.75 -7.71 -5.77
CA LEU A 53 3.02 -8.45 -5.81
C LEU A 53 3.88 -7.97 -6.99
N PRO A 54 5.23 -7.88 -6.84
CA PRO A 54 6.14 -7.50 -7.91
C PRO A 54 6.36 -8.64 -8.92
N LYS A 55 5.28 -9.04 -9.62
CA LYS A 55 5.28 -10.13 -10.60
C LYS A 55 4.12 -10.00 -11.59
N GLY A 56 4.25 -10.70 -12.71
CA GLY A 56 3.25 -10.74 -13.77
C GLY A 56 3.40 -9.61 -14.78
N ASP A 57 2.62 -9.72 -15.84
CA ASP A 57 2.52 -8.71 -16.89
C ASP A 57 1.49 -7.62 -16.52
N PHE A 58 1.40 -6.63 -17.38
CA PHE A 58 0.50 -5.49 -17.20
C PHE A 58 -0.97 -5.90 -17.04
N ASP A 59 -1.46 -6.84 -17.86
CA ASP A 59 -2.87 -7.26 -17.82
C ASP A 59 -3.19 -8.05 -16.54
N PHE A 60 -2.28 -8.90 -16.09
CA PHE A 60 -2.40 -9.59 -14.81
C PHE A 60 -2.50 -8.58 -13.64
N LEU A 61 -1.62 -7.60 -13.60
CA LEU A 61 -1.62 -6.55 -12.56
C LEU A 61 -2.90 -5.73 -12.58
N LYS A 62 -3.31 -5.28 -13.77
CA LYS A 62 -4.54 -4.51 -13.98
C LYS A 62 -5.78 -5.28 -13.51
N ASN A 63 -5.88 -6.55 -13.85
CA ASN A 63 -7.02 -7.38 -13.45
C ASN A 63 -7.03 -7.62 -11.94
N ASN A 64 -5.88 -7.90 -11.31
CA ASN A 64 -5.79 -8.07 -9.87
C ASN A 64 -6.12 -6.78 -9.13
N PHE A 65 -5.63 -5.64 -9.60
CA PHE A 65 -5.95 -4.36 -8.98
C PHE A 65 -7.44 -4.00 -9.10
N LYS A 66 -8.05 -4.23 -10.26
CA LYS A 66 -9.51 -4.07 -10.42
C LYS A 66 -10.30 -4.99 -9.47
N LYS A 67 -9.82 -6.21 -9.23
CA LYS A 67 -10.42 -7.12 -8.24
C LYS A 67 -10.31 -6.54 -6.83
N SER A 68 -9.16 -5.97 -6.46
CA SER A 68 -8.97 -5.29 -5.17
C SER A 68 -9.94 -4.13 -4.99
N LEU A 69 -10.09 -3.27 -6.00
CA LEU A 69 -11.07 -2.17 -5.97
C LEU A 69 -12.49 -2.68 -5.76
N LYS A 70 -12.88 -3.75 -6.48
CA LYS A 70 -14.19 -4.40 -6.31
C LYS A 70 -14.38 -4.94 -4.90
N ASN A 71 -13.39 -5.67 -4.37
CA ASN A 71 -13.43 -6.23 -3.01
C ASN A 71 -13.57 -5.12 -1.95
N LEU A 72 -12.83 -4.03 -2.11
CA LEU A 72 -12.88 -2.88 -1.22
C LEU A 72 -14.13 -2.00 -1.38
N ASN A 73 -15.01 -2.30 -2.36
CA ASN A 73 -16.14 -1.46 -2.73
C ASN A 73 -15.71 0.00 -3.05
N ARG A 74 -14.61 0.17 -3.80
CA ARG A 74 -14.03 1.47 -4.12
C ARG A 74 -13.78 1.61 -5.62
N GLU A 75 -13.90 2.84 -6.13
CA GLU A 75 -13.45 3.20 -7.49
C GLU A 75 -11.97 3.54 -7.53
N LYS A 76 -11.44 4.04 -6.41
CA LYS A 76 -10.01 4.32 -6.17
C LYS A 76 -9.65 4.05 -4.71
N ILE A 77 -8.36 3.87 -4.43
CA ILE A 77 -7.81 3.81 -3.08
C ILE A 77 -6.74 4.89 -2.90
N ASN A 78 -6.39 5.20 -1.64
CA ASN A 78 -5.40 6.23 -1.38
C ASN A 78 -3.99 5.75 -1.74
N ASN A 79 -3.61 4.57 -1.27
CA ASN A 79 -2.23 4.13 -1.36
C ASN A 79 -2.14 2.73 -1.97
N LEU A 80 -1.19 2.53 -2.88
CA LEU A 80 -0.83 1.20 -3.38
C LEU A 80 0.64 0.92 -3.12
N ALA A 81 0.95 -0.18 -2.44
CA ALA A 81 2.31 -0.62 -2.20
C ALA A 81 2.72 -1.79 -3.09
N ILE A 82 3.96 -1.79 -3.56
CA ILE A 82 4.60 -3.00 -4.08
C ILE A 82 4.89 -3.92 -2.91
N HIS A 83 4.23 -5.09 -2.90
CA HIS A 83 4.21 -6.00 -1.76
C HIS A 83 5.47 -6.87 -1.69
N GLY A 84 6.31 -6.61 -0.71
CA GLY A 84 7.53 -7.39 -0.51
C GLY A 84 8.58 -7.14 -1.58
N LEU A 85 8.97 -5.87 -1.77
CA LEU A 85 10.09 -5.50 -2.62
C LEU A 85 11.39 -5.95 -1.93
N ASN A 86 11.70 -7.27 -2.01
CA ASN A 86 12.76 -7.92 -1.22
C ASN A 86 13.97 -8.34 -2.04
N LEU A 87 13.91 -8.25 -3.37
CA LEU A 87 14.97 -8.66 -4.29
C LEU A 87 15.25 -7.54 -5.29
N LYS A 88 16.50 -7.46 -5.77
CA LYS A 88 16.90 -6.48 -6.79
C LYS A 88 16.02 -6.57 -8.04
N GLN A 89 15.67 -7.78 -8.47
CA GLN A 89 14.77 -7.99 -9.61
C GLN A 89 13.36 -7.38 -9.43
N HIS A 90 12.89 -7.25 -8.17
CA HIS A 90 11.60 -6.57 -7.90
C HIS A 90 11.73 -5.06 -8.13
N LEU A 91 12.86 -4.48 -7.76
CA LEU A 91 13.13 -3.07 -8.02
C LEU A 91 13.31 -2.82 -9.52
N ASP A 92 14.07 -3.67 -10.22
CA ASP A 92 14.25 -3.57 -11.67
C ASP A 92 12.93 -3.69 -12.43
N TRP A 93 12.03 -4.57 -11.97
CA TRP A 93 10.69 -4.71 -12.52
C TRP A 93 9.86 -3.41 -12.37
N VAL A 94 10.01 -2.69 -11.26
CA VAL A 94 9.38 -1.37 -11.04
C VAL A 94 10.02 -0.31 -11.93
N LEU A 95 11.36 -0.31 -12.07
CA LEU A 95 12.10 0.75 -12.76
C LEU A 95 11.96 0.71 -14.29
N ALA A 96 11.90 -0.50 -14.86
CA ALA A 96 11.99 -0.66 -16.33
C ALA A 96 11.02 -1.73 -16.89
N GLY A 97 10.37 -2.53 -16.07
CA GLY A 97 9.54 -3.65 -16.51
C GLY A 97 8.05 -3.34 -16.55
N GLU A 98 7.26 -4.40 -16.44
CA GLU A 98 5.79 -4.34 -16.43
C GLU A 98 5.24 -3.58 -15.22
N GLY A 99 5.98 -3.57 -14.10
CA GLY A 99 5.65 -2.76 -12.93
C GLY A 99 5.64 -1.27 -13.24
N LYS A 100 6.62 -0.79 -14.01
CA LYS A 100 6.65 0.62 -14.45
C LYS A 100 5.41 0.98 -15.26
N LYS A 101 5.06 0.16 -16.24
CA LYS A 101 3.87 0.37 -17.08
C LYS A 101 2.60 0.42 -16.23
N PHE A 102 2.48 -0.50 -15.27
CA PHE A 102 1.34 -0.56 -14.37
C PHE A 102 1.26 0.67 -13.45
N ILE A 103 2.37 1.07 -12.83
CA ILE A 103 2.43 2.26 -11.96
C ILE A 103 2.04 3.51 -12.75
N SER A 104 2.60 3.71 -13.96
CA SER A 104 2.21 4.84 -14.81
C SER A 104 0.71 4.83 -15.09
N TRP A 105 0.16 3.67 -15.45
CA TRP A 105 -1.26 3.54 -15.77
C TRP A 105 -2.18 3.87 -14.58
N ILE A 106 -1.89 3.39 -13.36
CA ILE A 106 -2.75 3.66 -12.20
C ILE A 106 -2.72 5.13 -11.78
N LEU A 107 -1.55 5.79 -11.94
CA LEU A 107 -1.38 7.21 -11.64
C LEU A 107 -2.07 8.09 -12.69
N GLU A 108 -1.88 7.80 -13.99
CA GLU A 108 -2.55 8.52 -15.09
C GLU A 108 -4.07 8.41 -15.04
N LYS A 109 -4.60 7.29 -14.54
CA LYS A 109 -6.03 7.06 -14.35
C LYS A 109 -6.55 7.54 -12.99
N GLU A 110 -5.69 8.14 -12.17
CA GLU A 110 -6.03 8.63 -10.82
C GLU A 110 -6.70 7.57 -9.93
N LEU A 111 -6.32 6.29 -10.12
CA LEU A 111 -6.87 5.17 -9.36
C LEU A 111 -6.24 5.03 -7.97
N VAL A 112 -5.11 5.69 -7.76
CA VAL A 112 -4.42 5.81 -6.47
C VAL A 112 -3.87 7.23 -6.30
N ASP A 113 -3.76 7.68 -5.04
CA ASP A 113 -3.14 8.97 -4.74
C ASP A 113 -1.62 8.82 -4.57
N GLN A 114 -1.16 7.68 -4.03
CA GLN A 114 0.23 7.43 -3.67
C GLN A 114 0.67 6.02 -4.05
N VAL A 115 1.93 5.88 -4.45
CA VAL A 115 2.57 4.58 -4.70
C VAL A 115 3.76 4.43 -3.76
N GLY A 116 3.87 3.27 -3.11
CA GLY A 116 4.95 2.96 -2.19
C GLY A 116 5.39 1.51 -2.29
N PHE A 117 6.14 1.05 -1.31
CA PHE A 117 6.57 -0.34 -1.21
C PHE A 117 6.60 -0.83 0.23
N SER A 118 6.46 -2.14 0.42
CA SER A 118 6.81 -2.83 1.67
C SER A 118 8.03 -3.71 1.46
N SER A 119 8.94 -3.78 2.44
CA SER A 119 10.16 -4.55 2.26
C SER A 119 10.69 -5.15 3.56
N HIS A 120 11.13 -6.41 3.45
CA HIS A 120 12.01 -7.12 4.39
C HIS A 120 13.41 -7.37 3.75
N GLY A 121 13.71 -6.68 2.64
CA GLY A 121 14.96 -6.84 1.89
C GLY A 121 16.18 -6.31 2.63
N SER A 122 17.34 -6.41 1.96
CA SER A 122 18.60 -5.90 2.50
C SER A 122 18.57 -4.37 2.65
N TYR A 123 19.43 -3.86 3.52
CA TYR A 123 19.58 -2.41 3.74
C TYR A 123 19.86 -1.67 2.42
N SER A 124 20.80 -2.18 1.60
CA SER A 124 21.15 -1.56 0.31
C SER A 124 19.97 -1.52 -0.66
N LEU A 125 19.20 -2.60 -0.76
CA LEU A 125 18.03 -2.64 -1.64
C LEU A 125 16.94 -1.63 -1.22
N ILE A 126 16.65 -1.54 0.08
CA ILE A 126 15.68 -0.58 0.60
C ILE A 126 16.18 0.85 0.35
N LYS A 127 17.47 1.11 0.55
CA LYS A 127 18.08 2.40 0.25
C LYS A 127 17.95 2.75 -1.23
N ASP A 128 18.22 1.81 -2.15
CA ASP A 128 18.03 2.01 -3.59
C ASP A 128 16.56 2.32 -3.92
N ALA A 129 15.62 1.62 -3.29
CA ALA A 129 14.19 1.87 -3.48
C ALA A 129 13.76 3.26 -2.96
N ILE A 130 14.28 3.71 -1.81
CA ILE A 130 14.04 5.07 -1.30
C ILE A 130 14.60 6.13 -2.26
N ASN A 131 15.70 5.83 -2.94
CA ASN A 131 16.39 6.78 -3.82
C ASN A 131 15.93 6.75 -5.29
N CYS A 132 15.03 5.84 -5.67
CA CYS A 132 14.60 5.71 -7.07
C CYS A 132 13.56 6.73 -7.54
N GLU A 133 13.07 7.61 -6.64
CA GLU A 133 12.12 8.71 -6.91
C GLU A 133 10.73 8.28 -7.47
N ILE A 134 10.41 6.98 -7.43
CA ILE A 134 9.09 6.47 -7.83
C ILE A 134 8.13 6.44 -6.65
N PHE A 135 8.65 6.15 -5.46
CA PHE A 135 7.84 5.89 -4.29
C PHE A 135 7.68 7.13 -3.42
N THR A 136 6.47 7.31 -2.89
CA THR A 136 6.13 8.40 -1.98
C THR A 136 5.94 7.93 -0.55
N PHE A 137 5.93 6.62 -0.31
CA PHE A 137 5.92 6.03 1.04
C PHE A 137 6.58 4.65 1.04
N CYS A 138 6.96 4.20 2.23
CA CYS A 138 7.44 2.84 2.45
C CYS A 138 6.88 2.25 3.75
N SER A 139 6.65 0.94 3.74
CA SER A 139 6.34 0.15 4.94
C SER A 139 7.57 -0.70 5.29
N LEU A 140 8.20 -0.39 6.41
CA LEU A 140 9.45 -1.02 6.85
C LEU A 140 9.23 -1.81 8.13
N HIS A 141 9.91 -2.96 8.22
CA HIS A 141 9.94 -3.73 9.44
C HIS A 141 10.77 -2.98 10.51
N LEU A 142 10.05 -2.30 11.39
CA LEU A 142 10.60 -1.45 12.42
C LEU A 142 9.83 -1.71 13.73
N HIS A 143 10.50 -2.28 14.71
CA HIS A 143 9.94 -2.48 16.03
C HIS A 143 11.02 -2.43 17.10
N TYR A 144 10.63 -2.44 18.37
CA TYR A 144 11.52 -2.28 19.49
C TYR A 144 12.74 -3.24 19.49
N LEU A 145 12.55 -4.48 19.04
CA LEU A 145 13.61 -5.50 18.99
C LEU A 145 14.48 -5.46 17.72
N ASP A 146 14.01 -4.81 16.65
CA ASP A 146 14.78 -4.64 15.41
C ASP A 146 14.73 -3.18 14.94
N GLN A 147 15.80 -2.48 15.23
CA GLN A 147 16.01 -1.07 14.90
C GLN A 147 16.96 -0.87 13.72
N SER A 148 17.35 -1.95 13.05
CA SER A 148 18.39 -1.93 12.00
C SER A 148 18.04 -1.02 10.81
N LYS A 149 16.78 -0.70 10.61
CA LYS A 149 16.27 0.12 9.48
C LYS A 149 15.87 1.53 9.88
N ILE A 150 16.12 1.97 11.12
CA ILE A 150 15.77 3.33 11.58
C ILE A 150 16.41 4.38 10.67
N ALA A 151 17.70 4.23 10.36
CA ALA A 151 18.39 5.19 9.49
C ALA A 151 17.79 5.29 8.08
N LEU A 152 17.23 4.19 7.55
CA LEU A 152 16.52 4.19 6.28
C LEU A 152 15.16 4.92 6.39
N ALA A 153 14.46 4.73 7.51
CA ALA A 153 13.22 5.46 7.77
C ALA A 153 13.47 6.96 7.88
N GLU A 154 14.54 7.38 8.57
CA GLU A 154 14.94 8.78 8.65
C GLU A 154 15.33 9.35 7.27
N GLU A 155 16.05 8.58 6.44
CA GLU A 155 16.37 8.97 5.06
C GLU A 155 15.11 9.16 4.22
N ALA A 156 14.15 8.24 4.31
CA ALA A 156 12.86 8.34 3.62
C ALA A 156 12.08 9.60 4.06
N ILE A 157 12.00 9.87 5.36
CA ILE A 157 11.34 11.06 5.91
C ILE A 157 12.00 12.35 5.43
N LYS A 158 13.34 12.41 5.42
CA LYS A 158 14.10 13.58 4.90
C LYS A 158 13.82 13.84 3.42
N LYS A 159 13.44 12.83 2.65
CA LYS A 159 13.01 12.93 1.25
C LYS A 159 11.51 13.25 1.09
N GLY A 160 10.78 13.45 2.16
CA GLY A 160 9.34 13.71 2.13
C GLY A 160 8.47 12.48 1.95
N MET A 161 9.01 11.27 2.08
CA MET A 161 8.25 10.04 2.01
C MET A 161 7.50 9.76 3.32
N GLY A 162 6.29 9.18 3.20
CA GLY A 162 5.62 8.58 4.35
C GLY A 162 6.32 7.29 4.79
N VAL A 163 6.36 7.02 6.08
CA VAL A 163 6.92 5.77 6.64
C VAL A 163 5.89 5.10 7.53
N LEU A 164 5.59 3.83 7.24
CA LEU A 164 4.79 2.96 8.10
C LEU A 164 5.72 1.94 8.76
N ALA A 165 5.69 1.87 10.07
CA ALA A 165 6.34 0.81 10.83
C ALA A 165 5.43 -0.42 10.88
N ILE A 166 5.94 -1.59 10.49
CA ILE A 166 5.23 -2.87 10.46
C ILE A 166 6.04 -3.95 11.18
#